data_23373689641288ea32b2a4b7cacba043
#
_entry.id   23373689641288ea32b2a4b7cacba043
#
_cell.length_a   1.000
_cell.length_b   1.000
_cell.length_c   1.000
_cell.angle_alpha   90.00
_cell.angle_beta   90.00
_cell.angle_gamma   90.00
#
_symmetry.space_group_name_H-M   'P 1'
#
loop_
_entity.id
_entity.type
_entity.pdbx_description
1 polymer ?
#
loop_
_entity_poly.entity_id
_entity_poly.type
_entity_poly.pdbx_seq_one_letter_code
_entity_poly.pdbx_strand_id
1 'polypeptide(L)'
;MELDQANVPAEPRLQRLAAELIPRGVRGATLAAFTDGWTTLLGREPDAERMGEGGAILFALGAQLLGAADAMIETAGRLYRHQQVARRDLSTVHWPMDELHQLAGHRFAKRLRPLTALVALAARDSRRSPPEPEGTPGRAWTLIRHRLTGRI
;
A
#
# COMPACT_ATOMS: atom_id res chain seq x y z
N MET A 1 18.86 -6.29 4.50
CA MET A 1 18.45 -7.60 5.09
C MET A 1 18.35 -8.58 3.93
N GLU A 2 19.39 -9.41 3.78
CA GLU A 2 19.45 -10.39 2.70
C GLU A 2 18.61 -11.61 3.07
N LEU A 3 17.41 -11.70 2.49
CA LEU A 3 16.61 -12.94 2.47
C LEU A 3 16.88 -13.72 1.17
N ASP A 4 18.13 -13.71 0.69
CA ASP A 4 18.51 -14.55 -0.44
C ASP A 4 18.78 -15.97 0.03
N GLN A 5 18.44 -16.97 -0.80
CA GLN A 5 18.42 -18.40 -0.46
C GLN A 5 19.68 -18.95 0.23
N ALA A 6 20.81 -18.25 0.13
CA ALA A 6 22.08 -18.68 0.69
C ALA A 6 22.36 -18.16 2.11
N ASN A 7 21.57 -17.24 2.65
CA ASN A 7 21.98 -16.52 3.88
C ASN A 7 20.80 -16.05 4.75
N VAL A 8 19.78 -16.90 4.93
CA VAL A 8 18.68 -16.58 5.85
C VAL A 8 19.22 -16.63 7.29
N PRO A 9 19.13 -15.54 8.07
CA PRO A 9 19.57 -15.54 9.46
C PRO A 9 18.91 -16.66 10.26
N ALA A 10 19.60 -17.17 11.27
CA ALA A 10 19.12 -18.26 12.13
C ALA A 10 17.90 -17.89 13.01
N GLU A 11 17.38 -16.68 12.90
CA GLU A 11 16.21 -16.21 13.62
C GLU A 11 14.95 -16.90 13.09
N PRO A 12 14.18 -17.63 13.95
CA PRO A 12 13.07 -18.49 13.49
C PRO A 12 11.95 -17.76 12.73
N ARG A 13 11.71 -16.48 13.05
CA ARG A 13 10.69 -15.67 12.36
C ARG A 13 11.10 -15.34 10.93
N LEU A 14 12.40 -15.01 10.74
CA LEU A 14 12.94 -14.73 9.41
C LEU A 14 12.99 -16.00 8.56
N GLN A 15 13.29 -17.14 9.15
CA GLN A 15 13.25 -18.43 8.44
C GLN A 15 11.83 -18.78 7.97
N ARG A 16 10.82 -18.60 8.82
CA ARG A 16 9.40 -18.80 8.43
C ARG A 16 8.98 -17.83 7.32
N LEU A 17 9.34 -16.57 7.47
CA LEU A 17 9.05 -15.55 6.46
C LEU A 17 9.71 -15.89 5.13
N ALA A 18 10.99 -16.27 5.13
CA ALA A 18 11.73 -16.68 3.94
C ALA A 18 11.11 -17.92 3.28
N ALA A 19 10.72 -18.94 4.06
CA ALA A 19 10.07 -20.15 3.57
C ALA A 19 8.76 -19.86 2.85
N GLU A 20 8.03 -18.83 3.26
CA GLU A 20 6.78 -18.40 2.61
C GLU A 20 7.00 -17.48 1.41
N LEU A 21 7.95 -16.56 1.47
CA LEU A 21 8.11 -15.50 0.48
C LEU A 21 9.02 -15.88 -0.68
N ILE A 22 10.13 -16.60 -0.43
CA ILE A 22 11.09 -16.97 -1.47
C ILE A 22 10.45 -17.84 -2.59
N PRO A 23 9.65 -18.88 -2.27
CA PRO A 23 8.97 -19.67 -3.32
C PRO A 23 7.98 -18.85 -4.15
N ARG A 24 7.52 -17.72 -3.63
CA ARG A 24 6.63 -16.77 -4.32
C ARG A 24 7.39 -15.68 -5.08
N GLY A 25 8.71 -15.80 -5.19
CA GLY A 25 9.57 -14.88 -5.93
C GLY A 25 9.83 -13.54 -5.23
N VAL A 26 9.51 -13.41 -3.94
CA VAL A 26 9.79 -12.20 -3.17
C VAL A 26 11.24 -12.23 -2.70
N ARG A 27 12.02 -11.21 -3.08
CA ARG A 27 13.43 -11.08 -2.71
C ARG A 27 13.61 -10.20 -1.47
N GLY A 28 14.66 -10.47 -0.71
CA GLY A 28 15.03 -9.68 0.46
C GLY A 28 15.31 -8.21 0.13
N ALA A 29 15.92 -7.94 -1.02
CA ALA A 29 16.14 -6.57 -1.51
C ALA A 29 14.83 -5.78 -1.69
N THR A 30 13.77 -6.42 -2.17
CA THR A 30 12.46 -5.77 -2.32
C THR A 30 11.84 -5.45 -0.97
N LEU A 31 12.01 -6.33 0.03
CA LEU A 31 11.56 -6.07 1.40
C LEU A 31 12.39 -4.95 2.06
N ALA A 32 13.69 -4.88 1.79
CA ALA A 32 14.54 -3.79 2.27
C ALA A 32 14.08 -2.45 1.68
N ALA A 33 13.87 -2.36 0.37
CA ALA A 33 13.37 -1.15 -0.28
C ALA A 33 12.00 -0.70 0.28
N PHE A 34 11.12 -1.63 0.66
CA PHE A 34 9.89 -1.29 1.37
C PHE A 34 10.17 -0.63 2.73
N THR A 35 11.16 -1.12 3.50
CA THR A 35 11.49 -0.54 4.79
C THR A 35 12.13 0.83 4.69
N ASP A 36 12.86 1.12 3.60
CA ASP A 36 13.48 2.43 3.37
C ASP A 36 12.45 3.57 3.30
N GLY A 37 11.27 3.31 2.72
CA GLY A 37 10.15 4.26 2.73
C GLY A 37 9.65 4.61 4.15
N TRP A 38 9.85 3.73 5.14
CA TRP A 38 9.49 4.00 6.53
C TRP A 38 10.53 4.82 7.27
N THR A 39 11.80 4.68 6.93
CA THR A 39 12.89 5.41 7.60
C THR A 39 12.78 6.92 7.36
N THR A 40 12.16 7.35 6.27
CA THR A 40 11.91 8.77 5.97
C THR A 40 11.01 9.45 7.01
N LEU A 41 10.16 8.67 7.72
CA LEU A 41 9.32 9.20 8.81
C LEU A 41 10.10 9.53 10.08
N LEU A 42 11.34 9.07 10.19
CA LEU A 42 12.23 9.37 11.32
C LEU A 42 12.99 10.68 11.10
N GLY A 43 12.96 11.25 9.88
CA GLY A 43 13.54 12.53 9.54
C GLY A 43 12.68 13.72 10.00
N ARG A 44 13.28 14.92 9.99
CA ARG A 44 12.55 16.17 10.30
C ARG A 44 11.51 16.51 9.25
N GLU A 45 11.80 16.19 7.98
CA GLU A 45 10.89 16.41 6.86
C GLU A 45 10.64 15.07 6.15
N PRO A 46 9.38 14.60 6.13
CA PRO A 46 9.03 13.37 5.42
C PRO A 46 9.23 13.56 3.90
N ASP A 47 9.96 12.64 3.29
CA ASP A 47 10.10 12.60 1.83
C ASP A 47 8.87 11.91 1.21
N ALA A 48 7.99 12.71 0.61
CA ALA A 48 6.73 12.24 0.04
C ALA A 48 6.94 11.25 -1.11
N GLU A 49 7.97 11.44 -1.94
CA GLU A 49 8.28 10.55 -3.06
C GLU A 49 8.69 9.17 -2.57
N ARG A 50 9.67 9.09 -1.68
CA ARG A 50 10.11 7.82 -1.07
C ARG A 50 9.00 7.11 -0.31
N MET A 51 8.13 7.87 0.36
CA MET A 51 6.95 7.29 1.03
C MET A 51 5.99 6.69 0.02
N GLY A 52 5.74 7.38 -1.08
CA GLY A 52 4.93 6.88 -2.19
C GLY A 52 5.51 5.59 -2.78
N GLU A 53 6.82 5.56 -3.03
CA GLU A 53 7.53 4.36 -3.50
C GLU A 53 7.37 3.18 -2.55
N GLY A 54 7.53 3.38 -1.25
CA GLY A 54 7.27 2.33 -0.26
C GLY A 54 5.84 1.78 -0.33
N GLY A 55 4.86 2.64 -0.58
CA GLY A 55 3.48 2.24 -0.83
C GLY A 55 3.31 1.42 -2.10
N ALA A 56 3.94 1.86 -3.20
CA ALA A 56 3.95 1.16 -4.49
C ALA A 56 4.52 -0.26 -4.35
N ILE A 57 5.69 -0.39 -3.72
CA ILE A 57 6.35 -1.69 -3.46
C ILE A 57 5.45 -2.60 -2.62
N LEU A 58 4.83 -2.10 -1.55
CA LEU A 58 3.93 -2.87 -0.70
C LEU A 58 2.78 -3.47 -1.51
N PHE A 59 2.16 -2.66 -2.37
CA PHE A 59 1.02 -3.11 -3.17
C PHE A 59 1.42 -4.03 -4.30
N ALA A 60 2.57 -3.80 -4.95
CA ALA A 60 3.12 -4.71 -5.95
C ALA A 60 3.42 -6.09 -5.35
N LEU A 61 4.07 -6.15 -4.17
CA LEU A 61 4.29 -7.39 -3.44
C LEU A 61 2.98 -8.07 -3.04
N GLY A 62 2.00 -7.32 -2.53
CA GLY A 62 0.69 -7.84 -2.19
C GLY A 62 -0.02 -8.45 -3.39
N ALA A 63 0.03 -7.80 -4.54
CA ALA A 63 -0.54 -8.30 -5.79
C ALA A 63 0.16 -9.58 -6.27
N GLN A 64 1.50 -9.62 -6.21
CA GLN A 64 2.28 -10.82 -6.51
C GLN A 64 1.89 -12.00 -5.62
N LEU A 65 1.78 -11.79 -4.31
CA LEU A 65 1.35 -12.83 -3.35
C LEU A 65 -0.07 -13.32 -3.60
N LEU A 66 -0.96 -12.46 -4.11
CA LEU A 66 -2.33 -12.81 -4.51
C LEU A 66 -2.40 -13.46 -5.90
N GLY A 67 -1.26 -13.61 -6.59
CA GLY A 67 -1.18 -14.18 -7.94
C GLY A 67 -1.98 -13.37 -8.96
N ALA A 68 -1.93 -12.04 -8.87
CA ALA A 68 -2.63 -11.12 -9.78
C ALA A 68 -1.74 -9.92 -10.10
N ALA A 69 -1.92 -9.36 -11.30
CA ALA A 69 -1.24 -8.15 -11.76
C ALA A 69 -2.26 -7.12 -12.21
N ASP A 70 -1.93 -5.84 -12.03
CA ASP A 70 -2.73 -4.71 -12.50
C ASP A 70 -1.80 -3.51 -12.70
N ALA A 71 -1.93 -2.81 -13.84
CA ALA A 71 -1.07 -1.67 -14.16
C ALA A 71 -1.19 -0.50 -13.18
N MET A 72 -2.32 -0.41 -12.46
CA MET A 72 -2.58 0.67 -11.50
C MET A 72 -2.26 0.30 -10.06
N ILE A 73 -1.65 -0.87 -9.82
CA ILE A 73 -1.45 -1.35 -8.45
C ILE A 73 -0.44 -0.50 -7.67
N GLU A 74 0.62 -0.04 -8.32
CA GLU A 74 1.63 0.83 -7.72
C GLU A 74 1.06 2.22 -7.42
N THR A 75 0.30 2.80 -8.35
CA THR A 75 -0.43 4.07 -8.14
C THR A 75 -1.38 3.95 -6.96
N ALA A 76 -2.07 2.83 -6.85
CA ALA A 76 -2.94 2.53 -5.71
C ALA A 76 -2.17 2.50 -4.38
N GLY A 77 -0.98 1.90 -4.39
CA GLY A 77 -0.09 1.86 -3.23
C GLY A 77 0.42 3.24 -2.81
N ARG A 78 0.80 4.09 -3.78
CA ARG A 78 1.21 5.49 -3.53
C ARG A 78 0.07 6.27 -2.87
N LEU A 79 -1.14 6.25 -3.44
CA LEU A 79 -2.30 6.93 -2.87
C LEU A 79 -2.59 6.47 -1.43
N TYR A 80 -2.60 5.15 -1.21
CA TYR A 80 -2.81 4.59 0.13
C TYR A 80 -1.79 5.12 1.13
N ARG A 81 -0.51 5.12 0.77
CA ARG A 81 0.56 5.52 1.66
C ARG A 81 0.50 7.01 2.00
N HIS A 82 0.30 7.86 1.00
CA HIS A 82 0.15 9.29 1.22
C HIS A 82 -1.03 9.60 2.15
N GLN A 83 -2.16 8.91 1.96
CA GLN A 83 -3.33 9.07 2.83
C GLN A 83 -3.06 8.62 4.28
N GLN A 84 -2.29 7.55 4.48
CA GLN A 84 -1.90 7.09 5.82
C GLN A 84 -1.09 8.15 6.57
N VAL A 85 -0.17 8.81 5.88
CA VAL A 85 0.67 9.86 6.45
C VAL A 85 -0.17 11.09 6.80
N ALA A 86 -1.03 11.52 5.88
CA ALA A 86 -1.89 12.67 6.09
C ALA A 86 -2.86 12.49 7.28
N ARG A 87 -3.38 11.30 7.50
CA ARG A 87 -4.23 10.99 8.67
C ARG A 87 -3.50 11.12 10.01
N ARG A 88 -2.19 11.07 10.01
CA ARG A 88 -1.36 11.25 11.22
C ARG A 88 -0.97 12.69 11.48
N ASP A 89 -1.64 13.65 10.84
CA ASP A 89 -1.43 15.09 10.99
C ASP A 89 -0.02 15.58 10.62
N LEU A 90 0.63 14.86 9.73
CA LEU A 90 1.86 15.30 9.10
C LEU A 90 1.48 16.29 7.98
N SER A 91 1.00 17.45 8.36
CA SER A 91 0.30 18.45 7.55
C SER A 91 1.08 19.09 6.40
N THR A 92 2.34 18.75 6.24
CA THR A 92 3.22 19.29 5.18
C THR A 92 3.25 18.43 3.90
N VAL A 93 2.61 17.27 3.91
CA VAL A 93 2.61 16.39 2.72
C VAL A 93 1.57 16.88 1.73
N HIS A 94 2.05 17.34 0.59
CA HIS A 94 1.19 17.72 -0.54
C HIS A 94 0.39 16.51 -1.02
N TRP A 95 -0.94 16.67 -1.11
CA TRP A 95 -1.82 15.58 -1.53
C TRP A 95 -1.60 15.23 -2.99
N PRO A 96 -1.29 13.97 -3.34
CA PRO A 96 -1.19 13.55 -4.73
C PRO A 96 -2.59 13.41 -5.31
N MET A 97 -3.14 14.52 -5.78
CA MET A 97 -4.41 14.51 -6.52
C MET A 97 -4.29 13.74 -7.84
N ASP A 98 -3.06 13.60 -8.34
CA ASP A 98 -2.78 12.91 -9.61
C ASP A 98 -3.06 11.42 -9.52
N GLU A 99 -2.64 10.72 -8.46
CA GLU A 99 -2.95 9.31 -8.27
C GLU A 99 -4.45 9.07 -8.12
N LEU A 100 -5.14 9.98 -7.42
CA LEU A 100 -6.59 9.90 -7.28
C LEU A 100 -7.31 10.05 -8.62
N HIS A 101 -6.85 10.96 -9.48
CA HIS A 101 -7.39 11.14 -10.83
C HIS A 101 -7.10 9.93 -11.73
N GLN A 102 -5.86 9.41 -11.70
CA GLN A 102 -5.48 8.21 -12.46
C GLN A 102 -6.30 6.98 -12.07
N LEU A 103 -6.63 6.85 -10.78
CA LEU A 103 -7.43 5.73 -10.27
C LEU A 103 -8.94 5.93 -10.46
N ALA A 104 -9.39 7.13 -10.85
CA ALA A 104 -10.81 7.42 -10.96
C ALA A 104 -11.51 6.50 -11.97
N GLY A 105 -12.47 5.72 -11.49
CA GLY A 105 -13.22 4.77 -12.32
C GLY A 105 -12.48 3.47 -12.64
N HIS A 106 -11.20 3.33 -12.27
CA HIS A 106 -10.46 2.07 -12.44
C HIS A 106 -11.13 0.92 -11.68
N ARG A 107 -11.08 -0.28 -12.29
CA ARG A 107 -11.72 -1.47 -11.75
C ARG A 107 -10.71 -2.59 -11.54
N PHE A 108 -10.38 -2.84 -10.29
CA PHE A 108 -9.48 -3.92 -9.91
C PHE A 108 -10.12 -5.30 -10.04
N ALA A 109 -9.30 -6.27 -10.47
CA ALA A 109 -9.69 -7.68 -10.55
C ALA A 109 -10.12 -8.23 -9.18
N LYS A 110 -11.00 -9.24 -9.17
CA LYS A 110 -11.60 -9.79 -7.95
C LYS A 110 -10.55 -10.22 -6.91
N ARG A 111 -9.44 -10.79 -7.36
CA ARG A 111 -8.33 -11.23 -6.48
C ARG A 111 -7.62 -10.07 -5.78
N LEU A 112 -7.56 -8.89 -6.39
CA LEU A 112 -6.91 -7.71 -5.82
C LEU A 112 -7.81 -6.90 -4.88
N ARG A 113 -9.13 -7.11 -4.90
CA ARG A 113 -10.08 -6.31 -4.13
C ARG A 113 -9.83 -6.29 -2.61
N PRO A 114 -9.37 -7.39 -1.97
CA PRO A 114 -9.01 -7.31 -0.55
C PRO A 114 -7.91 -6.30 -0.26
N LEU A 115 -6.87 -6.27 -1.10
CA LEU A 115 -5.76 -5.33 -1.01
C LEU A 115 -6.22 -3.90 -1.35
N THR A 116 -6.90 -3.72 -2.48
CA THR A 116 -7.32 -2.40 -2.99
C THR A 116 -8.53 -1.82 -2.25
N ALA A 117 -9.15 -2.56 -1.33
CA ALA A 117 -10.15 -2.03 -0.41
C ALA A 117 -9.59 -0.89 0.47
N LEU A 118 -8.32 -0.98 0.85
CA LEU A 118 -7.61 0.08 1.56
C LEU A 118 -7.49 1.36 0.72
N VAL A 119 -7.29 1.19 -0.60
CA VAL A 119 -7.23 2.30 -1.56
C VAL A 119 -8.60 2.97 -1.73
N ALA A 120 -9.67 2.19 -1.75
CA ALA A 120 -11.03 2.75 -1.81
C ALA A 120 -11.34 3.62 -0.59
N LEU A 121 -10.86 3.24 0.59
CA LEU A 121 -10.95 4.08 1.79
C LEU A 121 -10.04 5.30 1.68
N ALA A 122 -8.81 5.15 1.21
CA ALA A 122 -7.89 6.27 1.02
C ALA A 122 -8.47 7.29 0.03
N ALA A 123 -9.00 6.85 -1.11
CA ALA A 123 -9.65 7.71 -2.10
C ALA A 123 -10.90 8.42 -1.55
N ARG A 124 -11.65 7.77 -0.67
CA ARG A 124 -12.77 8.41 0.03
C ARG A 124 -12.29 9.52 0.97
N ASP A 125 -11.26 9.22 1.77
CA ASP A 125 -10.73 10.15 2.76
C ASP A 125 -10.05 11.35 2.09
N SER A 126 -9.37 11.15 0.94
CA SER A 126 -8.75 12.24 0.17
C SER A 126 -9.75 13.27 -0.37
N ARG A 127 -11.02 12.90 -0.49
CA ARG A 127 -12.10 13.80 -0.94
C ARG A 127 -12.77 14.55 0.22
N ARG A 128 -12.26 14.42 1.44
CA ARG A 128 -12.88 14.99 2.66
C ARG A 128 -11.84 15.64 3.56
N SER A 129 -12.20 16.78 4.09
CA SER A 129 -11.39 17.49 5.09
C SER A 129 -12.32 17.95 6.22
N PRO A 130 -12.17 17.44 7.44
CA PRO A 130 -11.26 16.37 7.87
C PRO A 130 -11.68 14.99 7.34
N PRO A 131 -10.77 13.99 7.35
CA PRO A 131 -11.10 12.60 7.01
C PRO A 131 -12.17 12.04 7.93
N GLU A 132 -13.03 11.17 7.39
CA GLU A 132 -14.10 10.54 8.16
C GLU A 132 -13.53 9.63 9.27
N PRO A 133 -14.07 9.66 10.49
CA PRO A 133 -13.65 8.76 11.57
C PRO A 133 -13.74 7.29 11.18
N GLU A 134 -12.94 6.45 11.84
CA GLU A 134 -13.01 5.00 11.63
C GLU A 134 -14.32 4.41 12.15
N GLY A 135 -14.75 3.29 11.58
CA GLY A 135 -15.96 2.58 12.01
C GLY A 135 -17.28 3.18 11.56
N THR A 136 -17.29 4.23 10.73
CA THR A 136 -18.54 4.82 10.25
C THR A 136 -19.26 3.97 9.20
N PRO A 137 -20.61 4.06 9.11
CA PRO A 137 -21.38 3.35 8.09
C PRO A 137 -20.95 3.70 6.66
N GLY A 138 -20.54 4.95 6.41
CA GLY A 138 -20.07 5.39 5.10
C GLY A 138 -18.79 4.69 4.67
N ARG A 139 -17.86 4.46 5.57
CA ARG A 139 -16.63 3.68 5.31
C ARG A 139 -16.97 2.20 5.05
N ALA A 140 -17.85 1.61 5.86
CA ALA A 140 -18.31 0.25 5.66
C ALA A 140 -18.98 0.07 4.29
N TRP A 141 -19.83 1.01 3.89
CA TRP A 141 -20.46 1.00 2.57
C TRP A 141 -19.43 1.10 1.43
N THR A 142 -18.40 1.91 1.58
CA THR A 142 -17.31 2.01 0.60
C THR A 142 -16.62 0.66 0.39
N LEU A 143 -16.33 -0.05 1.49
CA LEU A 143 -15.73 -1.40 1.42
C LEU A 143 -16.63 -2.41 0.73
N ILE A 144 -17.93 -2.43 1.07
CA ILE A 144 -18.92 -3.32 0.45
C ILE A 144 -19.02 -3.03 -1.05
N ARG A 145 -19.20 -1.77 -1.42
CA ARG A 145 -19.26 -1.35 -2.83
C ARG A 145 -18.00 -1.75 -3.59
N HIS A 146 -16.82 -1.50 -3.03
CA HIS A 146 -15.54 -1.88 -3.64
C HIS A 146 -15.43 -3.40 -3.79
N ARG A 147 -15.79 -4.17 -2.75
CA ARG A 147 -15.80 -5.64 -2.81
C ARG A 147 -16.67 -6.17 -3.95
N LEU A 148 -17.81 -5.55 -4.20
CA LEU A 148 -18.74 -5.97 -5.26
C LEU A 148 -18.27 -5.52 -6.65
N THR A 149 -17.81 -4.28 -6.79
CA THR A 149 -17.53 -3.67 -8.09
C THR A 149 -16.05 -3.67 -8.48
N GLY A 150 -15.15 -3.60 -7.51
CA GLY A 150 -13.71 -3.36 -7.71
C GLY A 150 -13.36 -1.91 -8.09
N ARG A 151 -14.32 -0.98 -8.14
CA ARG A 151 -14.10 0.42 -8.54
C ARG A 151 -13.59 1.29 -7.40
N ILE A 152 -12.71 2.23 -7.74
CA ILE A 152 -12.25 3.31 -6.88
C ILE A 152 -13.11 4.56 -7.10
#